data_338b3dd6eb44bb2d9d7281083121c037
#
_entry.id   338b3dd6eb44bb2d9d7281083121c037
#
_cell.length_a   1.000
_cell.length_b   1.000
_cell.length_c   1.000
_cell.angle_alpha   90.00
_cell.angle_beta   90.00
_cell.angle_gamma   90.00
#
_symmetry.space_group_name_H-M   'P 1'
#
loop_
_entity.id
_entity.type
_entity.pdbx_description
1 polymer ?
#
loop_
_entity_poly.entity_id
_entity_poly.type
_entity_poly.pdbx_seq_one_letter_code
_entity_poly.pdbx_strand_id
1 'polypeptide(L)'
;MSSKIRIRKRGNTYSYSFDISKHPRRMKEKGGFATEDEAFDAGVKAYADWKSGNIGITSEKVKLRDYLASWLENVVRPNVKRTTYQNYSCAIKLRVLPRLGGIFLQDLRPRDVAAWVQELANKGFAAGTIMQAKSVLSAALKYAVYPAELIAVNPATNIPIPRCAPRKVVKRVIVTPEQFTAIPRGSTSYPAIKIMYHTGMRISETLGLTWEDIDLNTGKICASRQRFEAGYFDTSKTESSARVFYADASFIAYLRALRAEQAEHQMRFGQAYQLAYEDSRDERTLVLLPKKIPAPDYLLRRSLVCTRPNGVPLHHTSVTLVLRKAGLNPHSFRHTHATKLIEAGAKPVDVAARLGHANANITQNLYAHDTEDMMQETARIFGEIVGK
;
A
#
# COMPACT_ATOMS: atom_id res chain seq x y z
N MET A 1 -2.81 -4.21 -52.32
CA MET A 1 -3.32 -4.46 -50.90
C MET A 1 -4.83 -4.63 -50.80
N SER A 2 -5.54 -4.98 -51.89
CA SER A 2 -7.03 -4.90 -51.92
C SER A 2 -7.79 -6.19 -51.64
N SER A 3 -7.17 -7.31 -51.27
CA SER A 3 -7.89 -8.61 -51.23
C SER A 3 -8.55 -9.00 -49.92
N LYS A 4 -8.56 -8.14 -48.90
CA LYS A 4 -9.11 -8.49 -47.58
C LYS A 4 -10.45 -7.85 -47.23
N ILE A 5 -10.82 -6.78 -47.95
CA ILE A 5 -12.08 -6.08 -47.79
C ILE A 5 -12.96 -6.42 -48.98
N ARG A 6 -14.18 -6.86 -48.71
CA ARG A 6 -15.17 -7.23 -49.73
C ARG A 6 -16.28 -6.19 -49.72
N ILE A 7 -16.56 -5.61 -50.91
CA ILE A 7 -17.70 -4.71 -51.09
C ILE A 7 -18.82 -5.46 -51.78
N ARG A 8 -20.07 -5.27 -51.31
CA ARG A 8 -21.28 -5.86 -51.89
C ARG A 8 -22.36 -4.81 -52.08
N LYS A 9 -22.98 -4.81 -53.23
CA LYS A 9 -24.18 -4.01 -53.51
C LYS A 9 -25.38 -4.77 -52.98
N ARG A 10 -26.25 -4.09 -52.20
CA ARG A 10 -27.52 -4.59 -51.68
C ARG A 10 -28.64 -3.61 -52.03
N GLY A 11 -29.41 -3.88 -53.06
CA GLY A 11 -30.38 -2.93 -53.59
C GLY A 11 -29.71 -1.63 -54.05
N ASN A 12 -30.12 -0.50 -53.46
CA ASN A 12 -29.59 0.84 -53.77
C ASN A 12 -28.41 1.25 -52.86
N THR A 13 -27.89 0.35 -51.99
CA THR A 13 -26.80 0.68 -51.07
C THR A 13 -25.66 -0.33 -51.18
N TYR A 14 -24.50 0.09 -50.68
CA TYR A 14 -23.26 -0.73 -50.62
C TYR A 14 -22.94 -1.11 -49.18
N SER A 15 -22.27 -2.25 -49.03
CA SER A 15 -21.74 -2.73 -47.74
C SER A 15 -20.30 -3.20 -47.92
N TYR A 16 -19.50 -3.02 -46.82
CA TYR A 16 -18.19 -3.67 -46.74
C TYR A 16 -18.23 -4.84 -45.76
N SER A 17 -17.37 -5.83 -45.96
CA SER A 17 -17.13 -6.93 -45.03
C SER A 17 -15.68 -7.41 -45.06
N PHE A 18 -15.16 -7.87 -43.91
CA PHE A 18 -13.88 -8.54 -43.76
C PHE A 18 -13.88 -9.56 -42.66
N ASP A 19 -13.02 -10.58 -42.73
CA ASP A 19 -12.92 -11.62 -41.71
C ASP A 19 -12.08 -11.14 -40.54
N ILE A 20 -12.63 -11.24 -39.30
CA ILE A 20 -11.99 -10.90 -38.02
C ILE A 20 -11.26 -12.13 -37.45
N SER A 21 -11.82 -13.34 -37.62
CA SER A 21 -11.23 -14.60 -37.17
C SER A 21 -11.52 -15.69 -38.17
N LYS A 22 -10.57 -16.64 -38.32
CA LYS A 22 -10.74 -17.82 -39.16
C LYS A 22 -11.35 -19.01 -38.42
N HIS A 23 -11.11 -19.12 -37.12
CA HIS A 23 -11.58 -20.24 -36.29
C HIS A 23 -12.01 -19.75 -34.89
N PRO A 24 -13.34 -19.72 -34.55
CA PRO A 24 -14.47 -19.80 -35.47
C PRO A 24 -14.51 -18.58 -36.41
N ARG A 25 -15.06 -18.77 -37.62
CA ARG A 25 -15.14 -17.68 -38.59
C ARG A 25 -16.07 -16.59 -38.09
N ARG A 26 -15.52 -15.39 -37.90
CA ARG A 26 -16.26 -14.17 -37.54
C ARG A 26 -15.97 -13.11 -38.60
N MET A 27 -17.03 -12.46 -39.10
CA MET A 27 -16.97 -11.37 -40.06
C MET A 27 -17.50 -10.08 -39.43
N LYS A 28 -16.87 -8.96 -39.79
CA LYS A 28 -17.45 -7.62 -39.58
C LYS A 28 -18.06 -7.17 -40.89
N GLU A 29 -19.33 -6.77 -40.84
CA GLU A 29 -20.04 -6.21 -41.98
C GLU A 29 -20.78 -4.94 -41.55
N LYS A 30 -20.78 -3.91 -42.42
CA LYS A 30 -21.56 -2.69 -42.26
C LYS A 30 -22.03 -2.24 -43.63
N GLY A 31 -23.33 -1.94 -43.74
CA GLY A 31 -23.97 -1.48 -44.97
C GLY A 31 -24.62 -0.09 -44.79
N GLY A 32 -25.32 0.37 -45.84
CA GLY A 32 -26.01 1.65 -45.82
C GLY A 32 -25.24 2.78 -46.48
N PHE A 33 -24.17 2.48 -47.25
CA PHE A 33 -23.41 3.49 -47.96
C PHE A 33 -24.02 3.79 -49.34
N ALA A 34 -24.01 5.05 -49.76
CA ALA A 34 -24.64 5.46 -51.00
C ALA A 34 -23.81 5.05 -52.21
N THR A 35 -22.47 5.03 -52.10
CA THR A 35 -21.56 4.67 -53.19
C THR A 35 -20.60 3.54 -52.80
N GLU A 36 -19.99 2.90 -53.82
CA GLU A 36 -19.00 1.84 -53.63
C GLU A 36 -17.73 2.39 -52.98
N ASP A 37 -17.30 3.59 -53.37
CA ASP A 37 -16.11 4.26 -52.80
C ASP A 37 -16.29 4.60 -51.32
N GLU A 38 -17.45 5.12 -50.91
CA GLU A 38 -17.76 5.36 -49.53
C GLU A 38 -17.73 4.06 -48.69
N ALA A 39 -18.27 2.96 -49.24
CA ALA A 39 -18.22 1.66 -48.56
C ALA A 39 -16.79 1.13 -48.46
N PHE A 40 -15.97 1.33 -49.49
CA PHE A 40 -14.58 0.93 -49.52
C PHE A 40 -13.73 1.72 -48.54
N ASP A 41 -13.83 3.06 -48.53
CA ASP A 41 -13.09 3.94 -47.60
C ASP A 41 -13.47 3.64 -46.15
N ALA A 42 -14.76 3.45 -45.86
CA ALA A 42 -15.23 3.04 -44.54
C ALA A 42 -14.70 1.66 -44.19
N GLY A 43 -14.64 0.73 -45.13
CA GLY A 43 -14.08 -0.62 -44.97
C GLY A 43 -12.58 -0.60 -44.68
N VAL A 44 -11.81 0.24 -45.41
CA VAL A 44 -10.36 0.41 -45.17
C VAL A 44 -10.10 0.97 -43.78
N LYS A 45 -10.86 1.98 -43.36
CA LYS A 45 -10.75 2.56 -42.02
C LYS A 45 -11.10 1.52 -40.96
N ALA A 46 -12.21 0.79 -41.11
CA ALA A 46 -12.62 -0.24 -40.18
C ALA A 46 -11.65 -1.43 -40.11
N TYR A 47 -11.00 -1.79 -41.23
CA TYR A 47 -9.99 -2.82 -41.27
C TYR A 47 -8.67 -2.37 -40.63
N ALA A 48 -8.26 -1.12 -40.86
CA ALA A 48 -7.11 -0.51 -40.17
C ALA A 48 -7.34 -0.45 -38.64
N ASP A 49 -8.51 -0.04 -38.23
CA ASP A 49 -8.91 -0.01 -36.81
C ASP A 49 -8.91 -1.43 -36.18
N TRP A 50 -9.37 -2.42 -36.93
CA TRP A 50 -9.28 -3.81 -36.49
C TRP A 50 -7.85 -4.32 -36.39
N LYS A 51 -7.01 -4.04 -37.40
CA LYS A 51 -5.62 -4.48 -37.42
C LYS A 51 -4.79 -3.79 -36.31
N SER A 52 -5.15 -2.58 -35.90
CA SER A 52 -4.56 -1.86 -34.80
C SER A 52 -5.12 -2.26 -33.42
N GLY A 53 -6.04 -3.24 -33.38
CA GLY A 53 -6.68 -3.69 -32.14
C GLY A 53 -7.86 -2.83 -31.68
N ASN A 54 -8.34 -1.91 -32.51
CA ASN A 54 -9.43 -0.96 -32.19
C ASN A 54 -10.84 -1.53 -32.36
N ILE A 55 -11.02 -2.82 -32.59
CA ILE A 55 -12.35 -3.45 -32.72
C ILE A 55 -12.72 -4.18 -31.43
N GLY A 56 -13.73 -3.69 -30.80
CA GLY A 56 -14.25 -4.09 -29.50
C GLY A 56 -14.54 -2.89 -28.60
N ILE A 57 -13.99 -1.72 -28.97
CA ILE A 57 -14.23 -0.48 -28.22
C ILE A 57 -15.71 -0.13 -28.36
N THR A 58 -16.42 -0.12 -27.23
CA THR A 58 -17.81 0.32 -27.15
C THR A 58 -17.94 1.70 -27.80
N SER A 59 -18.97 1.89 -28.64
CA SER A 59 -19.22 3.16 -29.33
C SER A 59 -19.57 4.30 -28.36
N GLU A 60 -19.86 3.98 -27.12
CA GLU A 60 -20.21 4.93 -26.06
C GLU A 60 -18.95 5.48 -25.39
N LYS A 61 -18.77 6.80 -25.49
CA LYS A 61 -17.63 7.48 -24.86
C LYS A 61 -17.86 7.65 -23.37
N VAL A 62 -16.94 7.14 -22.56
CA VAL A 62 -16.97 7.22 -21.10
C VAL A 62 -15.93 8.23 -20.62
N LYS A 63 -16.30 9.15 -19.74
CA LYS A 63 -15.32 10.05 -19.11
C LYS A 63 -14.38 9.28 -18.21
N LEU A 64 -13.11 9.68 -18.17
CA LEU A 64 -12.10 9.01 -17.35
C LEU A 64 -12.49 8.98 -15.86
N ARG A 65 -13.17 10.04 -15.35
CA ARG A 65 -13.66 10.08 -13.97
C ARG A 65 -14.64 8.96 -13.65
N ASP A 66 -15.59 8.71 -14.55
CA ASP A 66 -16.67 7.73 -14.34
C ASP A 66 -16.11 6.31 -14.47
N TYR A 67 -15.22 6.09 -15.43
CA TYR A 67 -14.46 4.85 -15.57
C TYR A 67 -13.64 4.53 -14.31
N LEU A 68 -12.85 5.50 -13.80
CA LEU A 68 -12.01 5.29 -12.63
C LEU A 68 -12.82 5.07 -11.35
N ALA A 69 -13.98 5.69 -11.21
CA ALA A 69 -14.91 5.44 -10.10
C ALA A 69 -15.44 4.00 -10.15
N SER A 70 -15.94 3.57 -11.31
CA SER A 70 -16.42 2.19 -11.53
C SER A 70 -15.30 1.16 -11.31
N TRP A 71 -14.09 1.41 -11.83
CA TRP A 71 -12.93 0.54 -11.65
C TRP A 71 -12.52 0.40 -10.19
N LEU A 72 -12.54 1.49 -9.41
CA LEU A 72 -12.25 1.47 -7.98
C LEU A 72 -13.24 0.59 -7.22
N GLU A 73 -14.55 0.76 -7.46
CA GLU A 73 -15.58 0.05 -6.71
C GLU A 73 -15.69 -1.43 -7.14
N ASN A 74 -15.71 -1.68 -8.44
CA ASN A 74 -16.04 -3.02 -8.96
C ASN A 74 -14.82 -3.91 -9.15
N VAL A 75 -13.63 -3.33 -9.33
CA VAL A 75 -12.42 -4.10 -9.62
C VAL A 75 -11.41 -4.03 -8.47
N VAL A 76 -11.15 -2.84 -7.94
CA VAL A 76 -10.11 -2.69 -6.90
C VAL A 76 -10.64 -3.11 -5.54
N ARG A 77 -11.79 -2.58 -5.13
CA ARG A 77 -12.35 -2.80 -3.78
C ARG A 77 -12.47 -4.27 -3.38
N PRO A 78 -13.00 -5.18 -4.22
CA PRO A 78 -13.10 -6.60 -3.85
C PRO A 78 -11.75 -7.36 -3.85
N ASN A 79 -10.71 -6.83 -4.51
CA ASN A 79 -9.47 -7.55 -4.76
C ASN A 79 -8.26 -7.04 -3.98
N VAL A 80 -8.40 -5.93 -3.24
CA VAL A 80 -7.26 -5.37 -2.48
C VAL A 80 -7.65 -5.05 -1.04
N LYS A 81 -6.64 -4.96 -0.18
CA LYS A 81 -6.85 -4.51 1.19
C LYS A 81 -7.37 -3.06 1.25
N ARG A 82 -8.17 -2.76 2.27
CA ARG A 82 -8.79 -1.44 2.52
C ARG A 82 -7.77 -0.28 2.42
N THR A 83 -6.58 -0.45 2.99
CA THR A 83 -5.50 0.56 2.88
C THR A 83 -5.05 0.81 1.44
N THR A 84 -4.96 -0.24 0.61
CA THR A 84 -4.58 -0.10 -0.80
C THR A 84 -5.68 0.60 -1.58
N TYR A 85 -6.95 0.24 -1.36
CA TYR A 85 -8.09 0.93 -1.94
C TYR A 85 -8.11 2.42 -1.58
N GLN A 86 -7.91 2.76 -0.28
CA GLN A 86 -7.83 4.15 0.18
C GLN A 86 -6.70 4.92 -0.50
N ASN A 87 -5.51 4.31 -0.64
CA ASN A 87 -4.37 4.91 -1.32
C ASN A 87 -4.65 5.14 -2.81
N TYR A 88 -5.30 4.19 -3.49
CA TYR A 88 -5.69 4.32 -4.89
C TYR A 88 -6.75 5.41 -5.06
N SER A 89 -7.78 5.41 -4.23
CA SER A 89 -8.84 6.42 -4.22
C SER A 89 -8.26 7.83 -3.99
N CYS A 90 -7.35 7.98 -3.01
CA CYS A 90 -6.66 9.24 -2.74
C CYS A 90 -5.82 9.71 -3.94
N ALA A 91 -5.03 8.81 -4.55
CA ALA A 91 -4.21 9.13 -5.71
C ALA A 91 -5.08 9.58 -6.90
N ILE A 92 -6.17 8.87 -7.16
CA ILE A 92 -7.12 9.21 -8.23
C ILE A 92 -7.78 10.56 -7.94
N LYS A 93 -8.43 10.72 -6.79
CA LYS A 93 -9.21 11.91 -6.45
C LYS A 93 -8.36 13.18 -6.42
N LEU A 94 -7.19 13.12 -5.79
CA LEU A 94 -6.38 14.31 -5.54
C LEU A 94 -5.38 14.63 -6.65
N ARG A 95 -4.99 13.66 -7.49
CA ARG A 95 -3.90 13.86 -8.46
C ARG A 95 -4.30 13.62 -9.91
N VAL A 96 -5.16 12.62 -10.17
CA VAL A 96 -5.54 12.24 -11.54
C VAL A 96 -6.75 13.05 -12.01
N LEU A 97 -7.85 13.02 -11.26
CA LEU A 97 -9.13 13.60 -11.66
C LEU A 97 -9.08 15.12 -11.90
N PRO A 98 -8.33 15.93 -11.14
CA PRO A 98 -8.32 17.39 -11.36
C PRO A 98 -7.88 17.78 -12.78
N ARG A 99 -7.00 17.01 -13.41
CA ARG A 99 -6.48 17.33 -14.75
C ARG A 99 -7.04 16.43 -15.85
N LEU A 100 -7.15 15.12 -15.60
CA LEU A 100 -7.50 14.15 -16.61
C LEU A 100 -8.96 13.69 -16.57
N GLY A 101 -9.66 13.89 -15.45
CA GLY A 101 -10.99 13.31 -15.21
C GLY A 101 -12.08 13.76 -16.19
N GLY A 102 -11.93 14.91 -16.85
CA GLY A 102 -12.87 15.41 -17.85
C GLY A 102 -12.67 14.85 -19.27
N ILE A 103 -11.52 14.22 -19.53
CA ILE A 103 -11.17 13.64 -20.83
C ILE A 103 -11.95 12.33 -21.01
N PHE A 104 -12.44 12.04 -22.21
CA PHE A 104 -13.00 10.72 -22.51
C PHE A 104 -11.88 9.69 -22.54
N LEU A 105 -12.13 8.51 -21.95
CA LEU A 105 -11.16 7.42 -21.86
C LEU A 105 -10.57 7.05 -23.23
N GLN A 106 -11.43 7.03 -24.28
CA GLN A 106 -11.05 6.71 -25.64
C GLN A 106 -10.21 7.81 -26.34
N ASP A 107 -10.30 9.03 -25.83
CA ASP A 107 -9.58 10.20 -26.40
C ASP A 107 -8.28 10.51 -25.62
N LEU A 108 -8.02 9.82 -24.49
CA LEU A 108 -6.81 9.99 -23.68
C LEU A 108 -5.57 9.56 -24.47
N ARG A 109 -4.60 10.47 -24.63
CA ARG A 109 -3.37 10.24 -25.40
C ARG A 109 -2.13 10.25 -24.49
N PRO A 110 -1.02 9.62 -24.89
CA PRO A 110 0.24 9.67 -24.15
C PRO A 110 0.72 11.09 -23.83
N ARG A 111 0.51 12.05 -24.73
CA ARG A 111 0.82 13.47 -24.53
C ARG A 111 0.07 14.09 -23.35
N ASP A 112 -1.18 13.69 -23.12
CA ASP A 112 -2.01 14.22 -22.04
C ASP A 112 -1.50 13.71 -20.68
N VAL A 113 -1.12 12.43 -20.64
CA VAL A 113 -0.50 11.81 -19.45
C VAL A 113 0.89 12.41 -19.20
N ALA A 114 1.70 12.67 -20.24
CA ALA A 114 3.00 13.32 -20.09
C ALA A 114 2.87 14.75 -19.57
N ALA A 115 1.92 15.53 -20.11
CA ALA A 115 1.64 16.89 -19.65
C ALA A 115 1.17 16.90 -18.18
N TRP A 116 0.30 15.97 -17.79
CA TRP A 116 -0.14 15.80 -16.41
C TRP A 116 1.02 15.47 -15.45
N VAL A 117 1.90 14.55 -15.83
CA VAL A 117 3.08 14.17 -15.03
C VAL A 117 4.02 15.37 -14.86
N GLN A 118 4.23 16.15 -15.94
CA GLN A 118 5.05 17.38 -15.90
C GLN A 118 4.40 18.45 -15.01
N GLU A 119 3.08 18.63 -15.08
CA GLU A 119 2.34 19.58 -14.22
C GLU A 119 2.49 19.21 -12.73
N LEU A 120 2.41 17.93 -12.36
CA LEU A 120 2.65 17.49 -10.98
C LEU A 120 4.08 17.80 -10.52
N ALA A 121 5.07 17.61 -11.40
CA ALA A 121 6.46 17.95 -11.09
C ALA A 121 6.64 19.47 -10.88
N ASN A 122 6.05 20.30 -11.75
CA ASN A 122 6.06 21.75 -11.64
C ASN A 122 5.36 22.27 -10.37
N LYS A 123 4.33 21.55 -9.88
CA LYS A 123 3.69 21.80 -8.58
C LYS A 123 4.53 21.36 -7.38
N GLY A 124 5.74 20.83 -7.59
CA GLY A 124 6.67 20.41 -6.53
C GLY A 124 6.37 19.07 -5.89
N PHE A 125 5.53 18.22 -6.51
CA PHE A 125 5.30 16.88 -6.00
C PHE A 125 6.58 16.02 -6.12
N ALA A 126 6.88 15.26 -5.07
CA ALA A 126 8.03 14.36 -5.07
C ALA A 126 7.88 13.26 -6.15
N ALA A 127 9.00 12.87 -6.77
CA ALA A 127 9.04 11.85 -7.82
C ALA A 127 8.32 10.54 -7.42
N GLY A 128 8.47 10.08 -6.17
CA GLY A 128 7.76 8.91 -5.64
C GLY A 128 6.24 9.07 -5.60
N THR A 129 5.75 10.27 -5.28
CA THR A 129 4.30 10.58 -5.27
C THR A 129 3.73 10.58 -6.69
N ILE A 130 4.47 11.16 -7.65
CA ILE A 130 4.07 11.18 -9.06
C ILE A 130 4.08 9.75 -9.62
N MET A 131 5.12 8.97 -9.31
CA MET A 131 5.23 7.56 -9.71
C MET A 131 4.05 6.74 -9.18
N GLN A 132 3.67 6.92 -7.91
CA GLN A 132 2.52 6.24 -7.32
C GLN A 132 1.23 6.57 -8.06
N ALA A 133 0.94 7.87 -8.30
CA ALA A 133 -0.26 8.29 -9.00
C ALA A 133 -0.30 7.76 -10.44
N LYS A 134 0.85 7.81 -11.16
CA LYS A 134 0.99 7.25 -12.51
C LYS A 134 0.78 5.73 -12.52
N SER A 135 1.32 5.01 -11.54
CA SER A 135 1.16 3.55 -11.45
C SER A 135 -0.29 3.15 -11.23
N VAL A 136 -1.03 3.90 -10.40
CA VAL A 136 -2.47 3.67 -10.19
C VAL A 136 -3.27 3.92 -11.47
N LEU A 137 -3.01 5.04 -12.16
CA LEU A 137 -3.63 5.34 -13.46
C LEU A 137 -3.31 4.26 -14.49
N SER A 138 -2.04 3.86 -14.59
CA SER A 138 -1.61 2.82 -15.53
C SER A 138 -2.25 1.46 -15.26
N ALA A 139 -2.46 1.10 -13.98
CA ALA A 139 -3.16 -0.13 -13.59
C ALA A 139 -4.63 -0.09 -14.04
N ALA A 140 -5.32 1.02 -13.83
CA ALA A 140 -6.68 1.20 -14.32
C ALA A 140 -6.76 1.14 -15.85
N LEU A 141 -5.85 1.82 -16.55
CA LEU A 141 -5.81 1.81 -18.01
C LEU A 141 -5.40 0.44 -18.59
N LYS A 142 -4.56 -0.34 -17.88
CA LYS A 142 -4.28 -1.71 -18.25
C LYS A 142 -5.54 -2.58 -18.21
N TYR A 143 -6.37 -2.41 -17.18
CA TYR A 143 -7.66 -3.08 -17.08
C TYR A 143 -8.63 -2.61 -18.18
N ALA A 144 -8.60 -1.34 -18.58
CA ALA A 144 -9.38 -0.81 -19.69
C ALA A 144 -8.98 -1.41 -21.05
N VAL A 145 -7.71 -1.81 -21.22
CA VAL A 145 -7.24 -2.55 -22.40
C VAL A 145 -7.72 -4.01 -22.33
N TYR A 146 -7.46 -4.67 -21.21
CA TYR A 146 -7.88 -6.05 -20.96
C TYR A 146 -8.11 -6.24 -19.46
N PRO A 147 -9.24 -6.81 -19.04
CA PRO A 147 -10.27 -7.47 -19.86
C PRO A 147 -11.44 -6.57 -20.32
N ALA A 148 -11.46 -5.26 -19.96
CA ALA A 148 -12.64 -4.41 -20.23
C ALA A 148 -12.78 -4.00 -21.72
N GLU A 149 -11.75 -4.10 -22.53
CA GLU A 149 -11.73 -3.82 -23.99
C GLU A 149 -12.31 -2.44 -24.37
N LEU A 150 -12.09 -1.42 -23.50
CA LEU A 150 -12.58 -0.06 -23.71
C LEU A 150 -11.60 0.82 -24.52
N ILE A 151 -10.32 0.46 -24.53
CA ILE A 151 -9.24 1.12 -25.29
C ILE A 151 -8.27 0.07 -25.83
N ALA A 152 -7.62 0.38 -26.95
CA ALA A 152 -6.69 -0.56 -27.60
C ALA A 152 -5.32 -0.63 -26.92
N VAL A 153 -4.83 0.48 -26.40
CA VAL A 153 -3.49 0.61 -25.80
C VAL A 153 -3.54 1.47 -24.54
N ASN A 154 -2.65 1.18 -23.60
CA ASN A 154 -2.53 1.98 -22.38
C ASN A 154 -1.68 3.25 -22.65
N PRO A 155 -2.25 4.45 -22.65
CA PRO A 155 -1.52 5.69 -22.92
C PRO A 155 -0.56 6.13 -21.80
N ALA A 156 -0.60 5.50 -20.61
CA ALA A 156 0.33 5.78 -19.52
C ALA A 156 1.60 4.92 -19.57
N THR A 157 1.71 4.00 -20.55
CA THR A 157 2.89 3.14 -20.71
C THR A 157 4.11 3.98 -21.12
N ASN A 158 5.27 3.67 -20.51
CA ASN A 158 6.58 4.28 -20.82
C ASN A 158 6.67 5.81 -20.65
N ILE A 159 5.72 6.46 -19.97
CA ILE A 159 5.85 7.89 -19.65
C ILE A 159 6.89 8.06 -18.52
N PRO A 160 8.01 8.76 -18.74
CA PRO A 160 9.04 8.96 -17.73
C PRO A 160 8.60 9.95 -16.66
N ILE A 161 9.16 9.82 -15.46
CA ILE A 161 9.02 10.83 -14.41
C ILE A 161 10.06 11.93 -14.68
N PRO A 162 9.67 13.23 -14.72
CA PRO A 162 10.58 14.34 -14.99
C PRO A 162 11.75 14.39 -14.02
N ARG A 163 12.93 14.72 -14.52
CA ARG A 163 14.15 14.83 -13.71
C ARG A 163 14.05 15.98 -12.69
N CYS A 164 13.27 17.02 -12.99
CA CYS A 164 13.03 18.16 -12.10
C CYS A 164 12.15 17.81 -10.87
N ALA A 165 11.45 16.65 -10.88
CA ALA A 165 10.66 16.24 -9.74
C ALA A 165 11.57 15.96 -8.52
N PRO A 166 11.27 16.55 -7.33
CA PRO A 166 12.09 16.40 -6.14
C PRO A 166 12.27 14.92 -5.75
N ARG A 167 13.50 14.49 -5.61
CA ARG A 167 13.85 13.15 -5.13
C ARG A 167 14.28 13.24 -3.69
N LYS A 168 13.41 12.89 -2.74
CA LYS A 168 13.78 12.85 -1.33
C LYS A 168 14.71 11.67 -1.10
N VAL A 169 15.95 11.96 -0.74
CA VAL A 169 16.83 10.98 -0.09
C VAL A 169 16.33 10.85 1.35
N VAL A 170 15.69 9.74 1.66
CA VAL A 170 15.28 9.46 3.04
C VAL A 170 16.53 9.06 3.82
N LYS A 171 17.11 10.02 4.56
CA LYS A 171 18.17 9.69 5.52
C LYS A 171 17.56 8.76 6.58
N ARG A 172 18.14 7.57 6.70
CA ARG A 172 17.78 6.63 7.77
C ARG A 172 18.32 7.19 9.07
N VAL A 173 17.44 7.44 10.03
CA VAL A 173 17.81 7.93 11.35
C VAL A 173 17.94 6.74 12.27
N ILE A 174 19.13 6.56 12.85
CA ILE A 174 19.38 5.63 13.94
C ILE A 174 19.12 6.38 15.25
N VAL A 175 18.24 5.84 16.08
CA VAL A 175 17.88 6.45 17.36
C VAL A 175 19.02 6.26 18.35
N THR A 176 19.57 7.36 18.85
CA THR A 176 20.60 7.28 19.89
C THR A 176 19.98 7.05 21.28
N PRO A 177 20.76 6.54 22.27
CA PRO A 177 20.27 6.39 23.64
C PRO A 177 19.78 7.71 24.24
N GLU A 178 20.44 8.82 23.94
CA GLU A 178 20.08 10.16 24.42
C GLU A 178 18.76 10.61 23.83
N GLN A 179 18.55 10.41 22.51
CA GLN A 179 17.28 10.71 21.84
C GLN A 179 16.12 9.88 22.42
N PHE A 180 16.38 8.60 22.71
CA PHE A 180 15.36 7.75 23.34
C PHE A 180 15.03 8.21 24.77
N THR A 181 16.06 8.55 25.55
CA THR A 181 15.90 9.02 26.94
C THR A 181 15.19 10.37 27.02
N ALA A 182 15.36 11.23 26.00
CA ALA A 182 14.69 12.52 25.91
C ALA A 182 13.17 12.41 25.64
N ILE A 183 12.66 11.23 25.29
CA ILE A 183 11.23 11.02 25.09
C ILE A 183 10.51 11.03 26.45
N PRO A 184 9.50 11.89 26.65
CA PRO A 184 8.83 12.03 27.95
C PRO A 184 8.18 10.71 28.40
N ARG A 185 8.65 10.16 29.51
CA ARG A 185 8.12 8.89 30.08
C ARG A 185 6.66 9.00 30.52
N GLY A 186 6.20 10.19 30.94
CA GLY A 186 4.81 10.47 31.28
C GLY A 186 3.89 10.68 30.09
N SER A 187 4.41 10.62 28.85
CA SER A 187 3.56 10.68 27.66
C SER A 187 2.73 9.41 27.52
N THR A 188 1.43 9.55 27.25
CA THR A 188 0.55 8.42 26.92
C THR A 188 1.05 7.59 25.73
N SER A 189 1.87 8.19 24.86
CA SER A 189 2.49 7.50 23.71
C SER A 189 3.77 6.72 24.05
N TYR A 190 4.33 6.94 25.26
CA TYR A 190 5.59 6.30 25.66
C TYR A 190 5.57 4.77 25.61
N PRO A 191 4.49 4.08 26.06
CA PRO A 191 4.43 2.63 25.97
C PRO A 191 4.59 2.11 24.54
N ALA A 192 3.89 2.72 23.57
CA ALA A 192 4.01 2.33 22.17
C ALA A 192 5.43 2.57 21.63
N ILE A 193 6.06 3.69 21.99
CA ILE A 193 7.43 4.03 21.58
C ILE A 193 8.43 3.04 22.18
N LYS A 194 8.29 2.70 23.46
CA LYS A 194 9.16 1.73 24.12
C LYS A 194 9.01 0.33 23.54
N ILE A 195 7.79 -0.10 23.20
CA ILE A 195 7.55 -1.37 22.50
C ILE A 195 8.26 -1.36 21.15
N MET A 196 8.10 -0.31 20.32
CA MET A 196 8.80 -0.20 19.04
C MET A 196 10.33 -0.27 19.18
N TYR A 197 10.88 0.35 20.22
CA TYR A 197 12.34 0.36 20.47
C TYR A 197 12.87 -1.04 20.79
N HIS A 198 12.20 -1.78 21.70
CA HIS A 198 12.63 -3.11 22.13
C HIS A 198 12.33 -4.23 21.12
N THR A 199 11.36 -4.03 20.23
CA THR A 199 10.88 -5.10 19.35
C THR A 199 11.12 -4.88 17.85
N GLY A 200 11.34 -3.62 17.44
CA GLY A 200 11.40 -3.26 16.02
C GLY A 200 10.05 -3.39 15.29
N MET A 201 8.95 -3.58 16.01
CA MET A 201 7.61 -3.66 15.42
C MET A 201 7.24 -2.39 14.65
N ARG A 202 6.42 -2.55 13.59
CA ARG A 202 5.82 -1.39 12.92
C ARG A 202 4.80 -0.73 13.83
N ILE A 203 4.62 0.59 13.72
CA ILE A 203 3.65 1.31 14.55
C ILE A 203 2.25 0.71 14.48
N SER A 204 1.78 0.28 13.30
CA SER A 204 0.47 -0.37 13.15
C SER A 204 0.40 -1.73 13.86
N GLU A 205 1.48 -2.50 13.87
CA GLU A 205 1.59 -3.76 14.62
C GLU A 205 1.58 -3.47 16.14
N THR A 206 2.38 -2.49 16.58
CA THR A 206 2.44 -2.06 17.99
C THR A 206 1.09 -1.58 18.51
N LEU A 207 0.37 -0.79 17.71
CA LEU A 207 -0.95 -0.29 18.11
C LEU A 207 -2.05 -1.35 18.01
N GLY A 208 -1.82 -2.44 17.27
CA GLY A 208 -2.71 -3.59 17.17
C GLY A 208 -2.39 -4.72 18.16
N LEU A 209 -1.30 -4.61 18.92
CA LEU A 209 -0.87 -5.61 19.88
C LEU A 209 -1.85 -5.69 21.06
N THR A 210 -2.22 -6.90 21.42
CA THR A 210 -3.11 -7.20 22.55
C THR A 210 -2.37 -7.99 23.62
N TRP A 211 -2.90 -8.02 24.83
CA TRP A 211 -2.31 -8.82 25.93
C TRP A 211 -2.38 -10.31 25.69
N GLU A 212 -3.33 -10.76 24.85
CA GLU A 212 -3.44 -12.15 24.41
C GLU A 212 -2.30 -12.56 23.45
N ASP A 213 -1.63 -11.59 22.81
CA ASP A 213 -0.49 -11.83 21.95
C ASP A 213 0.85 -11.96 22.72
N ILE A 214 0.85 -11.75 24.06
CA ILE A 214 2.05 -11.69 24.91
C ILE A 214 1.98 -12.73 26.00
N ASP A 215 2.90 -13.66 25.97
CA ASP A 215 3.15 -14.54 27.13
C ASP A 215 4.22 -13.88 28.03
N LEU A 216 3.75 -13.30 29.14
CA LEU A 216 4.60 -12.62 30.11
C LEU A 216 5.49 -13.58 30.93
N ASN A 217 5.29 -14.91 30.86
CA ASN A 217 6.14 -15.87 31.55
C ASN A 217 7.33 -16.28 30.70
N THR A 218 7.09 -16.59 29.42
CA THR A 218 8.14 -17.00 28.50
C THR A 218 8.79 -15.87 27.73
N GLY A 219 8.19 -14.68 27.74
CA GLY A 219 8.62 -13.53 26.91
C GLY A 219 8.24 -13.64 25.45
N LYS A 220 7.40 -14.62 25.07
CA LYS A 220 6.95 -14.82 23.70
C LYS A 220 5.94 -13.76 23.29
N ILE A 221 6.17 -13.13 22.13
CA ILE A 221 5.29 -12.13 21.54
C ILE A 221 4.91 -12.55 20.13
N CYS A 222 3.61 -12.54 19.81
CA CYS A 222 3.05 -12.86 18.52
C CYS A 222 2.57 -11.58 17.81
N ALA A 223 3.29 -11.14 16.77
CA ALA A 223 2.88 -10.00 15.94
C ALA A 223 2.08 -10.48 14.73
N SER A 224 0.78 -10.70 14.90
CA SER A 224 -0.11 -11.26 13.86
C SER A 224 -1.08 -10.24 13.28
N ARG A 225 -1.21 -9.07 13.91
CA ARG A 225 -2.30 -8.12 13.65
C ARG A 225 -1.76 -6.69 13.54
N GLN A 226 -2.46 -5.88 12.79
CA GLN A 226 -2.21 -4.45 12.63
C GLN A 226 -3.47 -3.66 12.92
N ARG A 227 -3.34 -2.47 13.52
CA ARG A 227 -4.44 -1.53 13.70
C ARG A 227 -4.10 -0.23 12.99
N PHE A 228 -5.01 0.21 12.13
CA PHE A 228 -4.85 1.41 11.33
C PHE A 228 -5.58 2.61 11.92
N GLU A 229 -5.12 3.79 11.55
CA GLU A 229 -5.68 5.07 12.02
C GLU A 229 -7.16 5.24 11.65
N ALA A 230 -7.58 4.65 10.53
CA ALA A 230 -8.98 4.62 10.10
C ALA A 230 -9.91 3.76 10.98
N GLY A 231 -9.40 3.23 12.13
CA GLY A 231 -10.23 2.55 13.12
C GLY A 231 -10.65 1.14 12.72
N TYR A 232 -9.74 0.35 12.13
CA TYR A 232 -9.98 -1.06 11.85
C TYR A 232 -8.72 -1.90 12.08
N PHE A 233 -8.94 -3.19 12.30
CA PHE A 233 -7.88 -4.19 12.37
C PHE A 233 -7.68 -4.85 11.01
N ASP A 234 -6.45 -5.28 10.74
CA ASP A 234 -6.13 -6.10 9.58
C ASP A 234 -5.13 -7.19 9.99
N THR A 235 -5.14 -8.29 9.26
CA THR A 235 -4.08 -9.28 9.38
C THR A 235 -2.80 -8.71 8.80
N SER A 236 -1.67 -9.28 9.18
CA SER A 236 -0.39 -8.96 8.57
C SER A 236 -0.46 -9.12 7.04
N LYS A 237 0.34 -8.32 6.31
CA LYS A 237 0.26 -8.20 4.84
C LYS A 237 0.60 -9.51 4.11
N THR A 238 1.38 -10.39 4.74
CA THR A 238 1.80 -11.70 4.23
C THR A 238 1.88 -12.68 5.41
N GLU A 239 1.82 -13.99 5.17
CA GLU A 239 2.05 -15.01 6.19
C GLU A 239 3.38 -14.82 6.90
N SER A 240 4.43 -14.41 6.18
CA SER A 240 5.75 -14.09 6.75
C SER A 240 5.75 -12.85 7.67
N SER A 241 4.70 -12.05 7.64
CA SER A 241 4.56 -10.88 8.54
C SER A 241 3.94 -11.26 9.88
N ALA A 242 3.18 -12.36 9.94
CA ALA A 242 2.77 -12.97 11.20
C ALA A 242 4.00 -13.73 11.76
N ARG A 243 4.54 -13.24 12.85
CA ARG A 243 5.77 -13.76 13.42
C ARG A 243 5.74 -13.82 14.92
N VAL A 244 6.54 -14.74 15.43
CA VAL A 244 6.78 -14.91 16.86
C VAL A 244 8.23 -14.54 17.14
N PHE A 245 8.45 -13.80 18.20
CA PHE A 245 9.78 -13.48 18.71
C PHE A 245 9.75 -13.40 20.23
N TYR A 246 10.93 -13.40 20.86
CA TYR A 246 11.07 -13.33 22.29
C TYR A 246 11.59 -11.94 22.72
N ALA A 247 11.08 -11.48 23.85
CA ALA A 247 11.52 -10.28 24.55
C ALA A 247 12.47 -10.66 25.70
N ASP A 248 13.38 -9.74 26.03
CA ASP A 248 14.26 -9.88 27.17
C ASP A 248 13.52 -9.71 28.51
N ALA A 249 14.14 -10.18 29.61
CA ALA A 249 13.53 -10.17 30.95
C ALA A 249 13.21 -8.75 31.43
N SER A 250 14.03 -7.76 31.11
CA SER A 250 13.86 -6.37 31.56
C SER A 250 12.65 -5.73 30.87
N PHE A 251 12.45 -6.03 29.57
CA PHE A 251 11.30 -5.56 28.83
C PHE A 251 10.01 -6.26 29.28
N ILE A 252 10.07 -7.55 29.61
CA ILE A 252 8.92 -8.27 30.18
C ILE A 252 8.51 -7.69 31.55
N ALA A 253 9.47 -7.35 32.39
CA ALA A 253 9.19 -6.68 33.67
C ALA A 253 8.46 -5.34 33.44
N TYR A 254 8.88 -4.57 32.44
CA TYR A 254 8.17 -3.35 32.04
C TYR A 254 6.73 -3.63 31.57
N LEU A 255 6.53 -4.65 30.74
CA LEU A 255 5.19 -5.00 30.24
C LEU A 255 4.26 -5.46 31.40
N ARG A 256 4.79 -6.17 32.40
CA ARG A 256 4.03 -6.52 33.61
C ARG A 256 3.59 -5.27 34.38
N ALA A 257 4.49 -4.30 34.56
CA ALA A 257 4.16 -3.05 35.21
C ALA A 257 3.10 -2.25 34.43
N LEU A 258 3.25 -2.18 33.10
CA LEU A 258 2.28 -1.53 32.23
C LEU A 258 0.89 -2.18 32.31
N ARG A 259 0.82 -3.52 32.40
CA ARG A 259 -0.45 -4.24 32.56
C ARG A 259 -1.11 -3.95 33.91
N ALA A 260 -0.32 -3.87 34.99
CA ALA A 260 -0.81 -3.49 36.30
C ALA A 260 -1.33 -2.05 36.31
N GLU A 261 -0.59 -1.11 35.71
CA GLU A 261 -1.02 0.29 35.56
C GLU A 261 -2.36 0.40 34.79
N GLN A 262 -2.52 -0.38 33.71
CA GLN A 262 -3.79 -0.41 32.98
C GLN A 262 -4.95 -0.98 33.81
N ALA A 263 -4.69 -1.98 34.67
CA ALA A 263 -5.70 -2.51 35.56
C ALA A 263 -6.14 -1.47 36.62
N GLU A 264 -5.19 -0.69 37.18
CA GLU A 264 -5.49 0.44 38.06
C GLU A 264 -6.31 1.51 37.36
N HIS A 265 -5.94 1.87 36.11
CA HIS A 265 -6.71 2.80 35.29
C HIS A 265 -8.15 2.29 35.07
N GLN A 266 -8.30 0.99 34.77
CA GLN A 266 -9.62 0.39 34.56
C GLN A 266 -10.48 0.45 35.86
N MET A 267 -9.89 0.24 37.02
CA MET A 267 -10.58 0.41 38.29
C MET A 267 -10.96 1.88 38.54
N ARG A 268 -10.03 2.80 38.29
CA ARG A 268 -10.23 4.24 38.48
C ARG A 268 -11.36 4.81 37.63
N PHE A 269 -11.42 4.43 36.37
CA PHE A 269 -12.47 4.86 35.44
C PHE A 269 -13.77 4.06 35.58
N GLY A 270 -13.72 2.91 36.25
CA GLY A 270 -14.88 2.06 36.55
C GLY A 270 -15.74 1.76 35.33
N GLN A 271 -17.01 2.05 35.40
CA GLN A 271 -17.98 1.79 34.33
C GLN A 271 -17.81 2.68 33.07
N ALA A 272 -17.07 3.78 33.18
CA ALA A 272 -16.79 4.68 32.06
C ALA A 272 -15.57 4.26 31.23
N TYR A 273 -14.79 3.27 31.70
CA TYR A 273 -13.63 2.77 30.99
C TYR A 273 -14.04 2.21 29.61
N GLN A 274 -13.30 2.59 28.57
CA GLN A 274 -13.60 2.16 27.21
C GLN A 274 -12.96 0.80 26.92
N LEU A 275 -13.78 -0.14 26.46
CA LEU A 275 -13.34 -1.44 26.00
C LEU A 275 -13.30 -1.45 24.46
N ALA A 276 -12.25 -2.03 23.92
CA ALA A 276 -12.07 -2.13 22.47
C ALA A 276 -12.58 -3.49 21.98
N TYR A 277 -13.33 -3.45 20.90
CA TYR A 277 -13.88 -4.62 20.22
C TYR A 277 -13.57 -4.55 18.72
N GLU A 278 -13.52 -5.71 18.10
CA GLU A 278 -13.42 -5.89 16.64
C GLU A 278 -14.77 -6.41 16.12
N ASP A 279 -15.42 -5.66 15.23
CA ASP A 279 -16.62 -6.13 14.53
C ASP A 279 -16.18 -6.97 13.33
N SER A 280 -16.38 -8.28 13.42
CA SER A 280 -16.03 -9.22 12.34
C SER A 280 -16.93 -9.13 11.11
N ARG A 281 -18.10 -8.49 11.23
CA ARG A 281 -19.09 -8.34 10.15
C ARG A 281 -18.86 -7.08 9.32
N ASP A 282 -18.18 -6.07 9.89
CA ASP A 282 -17.90 -4.78 9.23
C ASP A 282 -16.39 -4.58 9.07
N GLU A 283 -15.79 -5.31 8.12
CA GLU A 283 -14.38 -5.17 7.74
C GLU A 283 -13.41 -5.06 8.95
N ARG A 284 -13.73 -5.76 10.05
CA ARG A 284 -12.97 -5.75 11.30
C ARG A 284 -12.82 -4.37 11.93
N THR A 285 -13.87 -3.55 11.82
CA THR A 285 -13.90 -2.20 12.38
C THR A 285 -13.73 -2.24 13.90
N LEU A 286 -12.98 -1.27 14.43
CA LEU A 286 -12.80 -1.05 15.87
C LEU A 286 -14.02 -0.36 16.43
N VAL A 287 -14.68 -1.03 17.38
CA VAL A 287 -15.81 -0.49 18.13
C VAL A 287 -15.36 -0.24 19.57
N LEU A 288 -15.72 0.92 20.13
CA LEU A 288 -15.45 1.27 21.52
C LEU A 288 -16.76 1.32 22.30
N LEU A 289 -16.82 0.57 23.36
CA LEU A 289 -17.98 0.57 24.27
C LEU A 289 -17.52 0.86 25.71
N PRO A 290 -18.22 1.75 26.43
CA PRO A 290 -18.04 1.87 27.88
C PRO A 290 -18.28 0.51 28.57
N LYS A 291 -17.52 0.20 29.61
CA LYS A 291 -17.61 -1.08 30.33
C LYS A 291 -19.03 -1.40 30.83
N LYS A 292 -19.84 -0.37 31.09
CA LYS A 292 -21.25 -0.50 31.52
C LYS A 292 -22.18 -1.06 30.43
N ILE A 293 -21.77 -1.00 29.15
CA ILE A 293 -22.59 -1.45 28.03
C ILE A 293 -22.18 -2.87 27.69
N PRO A 294 -23.09 -3.85 27.78
CA PRO A 294 -22.80 -5.22 27.33
C PRO A 294 -22.54 -5.23 25.82
N ALA A 295 -21.46 -5.89 25.42
CA ALA A 295 -21.13 -6.03 24.01
C ALA A 295 -21.98 -7.15 23.39
N PRO A 296 -22.55 -6.94 22.19
CA PRO A 296 -23.15 -8.04 21.41
C PRO A 296 -22.15 -9.14 21.09
N ASP A 297 -22.63 -10.38 20.93
CA ASP A 297 -21.79 -11.58 20.72
C ASP A 297 -20.91 -11.54 19.46
N TYR A 298 -21.30 -10.76 18.46
CA TYR A 298 -20.53 -10.59 17.23
C TYR A 298 -19.33 -9.64 17.37
N LEU A 299 -19.20 -8.93 18.51
CA LEU A 299 -18.06 -8.07 18.81
C LEU A 299 -17.00 -8.86 19.58
N LEU A 300 -15.84 -9.04 18.98
CA LEU A 300 -14.72 -9.72 19.60
C LEU A 300 -13.91 -8.75 20.46
N ARG A 301 -13.86 -8.97 21.77
CA ARG A 301 -13.05 -8.14 22.67
C ARG A 301 -11.56 -8.21 22.30
N ARG A 302 -10.89 -7.04 22.34
CA ARG A 302 -9.46 -6.88 22.13
C ARG A 302 -8.82 -6.13 23.27
N SER A 303 -8.03 -6.82 24.09
CA SER A 303 -7.33 -6.20 25.24
C SER A 303 -6.05 -5.52 24.75
N LEU A 304 -6.18 -4.33 24.15
CA LEU A 304 -5.05 -3.59 23.57
C LEU A 304 -4.02 -3.18 24.62
N VAL A 305 -2.73 -3.36 24.26
CA VAL A 305 -1.59 -2.96 25.11
C VAL A 305 -1.40 -1.44 25.12
N CYS A 306 -1.62 -0.78 23.95
CA CYS A 306 -1.40 0.66 23.78
C CYS A 306 -2.71 1.43 23.87
N THR A 307 -3.09 1.83 25.09
CA THR A 307 -4.30 2.62 25.37
C THR A 307 -3.97 3.88 26.17
N ARG A 308 -4.91 4.82 26.14
CA ARG A 308 -4.95 5.94 27.10
C ARG A 308 -5.46 5.45 28.46
N PRO A 309 -5.30 6.23 29.53
CA PRO A 309 -5.80 5.86 30.87
C PRO A 309 -7.28 5.49 30.92
N ASN A 310 -8.11 6.10 30.07
CA ASN A 310 -9.55 5.81 29.97
C ASN A 310 -9.91 4.61 29.11
N GLY A 311 -8.92 3.83 28.63
CA GLY A 311 -9.10 2.65 27.78
C GLY A 311 -9.19 2.93 26.28
N VAL A 312 -9.28 4.20 25.85
CA VAL A 312 -9.31 4.55 24.42
C VAL A 312 -7.96 4.19 23.77
N PRO A 313 -7.96 3.45 22.66
CA PRO A 313 -6.72 3.08 21.95
C PRO A 313 -5.91 4.30 21.51
N LEU A 314 -4.59 4.19 21.59
CA LEU A 314 -3.70 5.24 21.12
C LEU A 314 -3.84 5.46 19.61
N HIS A 315 -3.84 6.71 19.20
CA HIS A 315 -3.88 7.08 17.77
C HIS A 315 -2.47 7.09 17.18
N HIS A 316 -2.34 6.67 15.93
CA HIS A 316 -1.07 6.71 15.19
C HIS A 316 -0.46 8.12 15.18
N THR A 317 -1.29 9.14 14.95
CA THR A 317 -0.90 10.55 14.92
C THR A 317 -0.32 10.99 16.26
N SER A 318 -0.88 10.55 17.41
CA SER A 318 -0.38 10.92 18.74
C SER A 318 1.06 10.47 18.95
N VAL A 319 1.37 9.21 18.58
CA VAL A 319 2.73 8.66 18.66
C VAL A 319 3.68 9.41 17.71
N THR A 320 3.24 9.62 16.47
CA THR A 320 4.05 10.30 15.45
C THR A 320 4.36 11.75 15.83
N LEU A 321 3.44 12.47 16.47
CA LEU A 321 3.66 13.84 16.94
C LEU A 321 4.73 13.91 18.03
N VAL A 322 4.71 12.98 19.00
CA VAL A 322 5.76 12.90 20.02
C VAL A 322 7.12 12.64 19.40
N LEU A 323 7.20 11.67 18.48
CA LEU A 323 8.44 11.33 17.80
C LEU A 323 8.98 12.47 16.93
N ARG A 324 8.11 13.18 16.21
CA ARG A 324 8.49 14.32 15.36
C ARG A 324 9.16 15.43 16.17
N LYS A 325 8.69 15.70 17.40
CA LYS A 325 9.35 16.68 18.30
C LYS A 325 10.78 16.29 18.64
N ALA A 326 11.10 15.00 18.65
CA ALA A 326 12.45 14.48 18.88
C ALA A 326 13.24 14.28 17.56
N GLY A 327 12.75 14.76 16.41
CA GLY A 327 13.39 14.57 15.10
C GLY A 327 13.31 13.13 14.59
N LEU A 328 12.44 12.30 15.17
CA LEU A 328 12.33 10.87 14.88
C LEU A 328 11.02 10.55 14.13
N ASN A 329 10.94 9.33 13.60
CA ASN A 329 9.73 8.75 13.04
C ASN A 329 9.61 7.27 13.47
N PRO A 330 8.42 6.65 13.36
CA PRO A 330 8.24 5.25 13.79
C PRO A 330 9.19 4.25 13.12
N HIS A 331 9.57 4.47 11.87
CA HIS A 331 10.49 3.58 11.16
C HIS A 331 11.94 3.70 11.66
N SER A 332 12.33 4.83 12.28
CA SER A 332 13.65 5.00 12.88
C SER A 332 13.94 3.92 13.92
N PHE A 333 12.95 3.55 14.75
CA PHE A 333 13.09 2.50 15.76
C PHE A 333 13.33 1.12 15.14
N ARG A 334 12.63 0.81 14.08
CA ARG A 334 12.82 -0.46 13.36
C ARG A 334 14.18 -0.52 12.68
N HIS A 335 14.64 0.58 12.10
CA HIS A 335 15.99 0.69 11.54
C HIS A 335 17.04 0.53 12.62
N THR A 336 16.90 1.25 13.75
CA THR A 336 17.81 1.14 14.90
C THR A 336 17.88 -0.29 15.43
N HIS A 337 16.71 -0.93 15.64
CA HIS A 337 16.65 -2.29 16.13
C HIS A 337 17.39 -3.28 15.20
N ALA A 338 17.16 -3.15 13.89
CA ALA A 338 17.85 -3.96 12.90
C ALA A 338 19.35 -3.72 12.92
N THR A 339 19.79 -2.44 12.86
CA THR A 339 21.20 -2.05 12.83
C THR A 339 21.93 -2.56 14.07
N LYS A 340 21.38 -2.28 15.25
CA LYS A 340 22.02 -2.69 16.53
C LYS A 340 22.15 -4.21 16.66
N LEU A 341 21.18 -4.99 16.18
CA LEU A 341 21.29 -6.45 16.20
C LEU A 341 22.42 -6.95 15.30
N ILE A 342 22.57 -6.37 14.11
CA ILE A 342 23.61 -6.79 13.18
C ILE A 342 24.99 -6.32 13.66
N GLU A 343 25.13 -5.08 14.15
CA GLU A 343 26.34 -4.60 14.79
C GLU A 343 26.77 -5.49 15.97
N ALA A 344 25.81 -6.10 16.69
CA ALA A 344 26.05 -7.09 17.74
C ALA A 344 26.30 -8.51 17.22
N GLY A 345 26.43 -8.72 15.91
CA GLY A 345 26.76 -10.03 15.30
C GLY A 345 25.58 -10.91 14.98
N ALA A 346 24.34 -10.46 15.10
CA ALA A 346 23.17 -11.24 14.69
C ALA A 346 23.13 -11.45 13.18
N LYS A 347 22.79 -12.67 12.73
CA LYS A 347 22.72 -12.97 11.30
C LYS A 347 21.60 -12.17 10.63
N PRO A 348 21.85 -11.53 9.47
CA PRO A 348 20.85 -10.73 8.75
C PRO A 348 19.53 -11.47 8.47
N VAL A 349 19.59 -12.79 8.24
CA VAL A 349 18.40 -13.63 8.00
C VAL A 349 17.52 -13.70 9.26
N ASP A 350 18.13 -13.89 10.45
CA ASP A 350 17.41 -13.97 11.73
C ASP A 350 16.78 -12.61 12.09
N VAL A 351 17.52 -11.52 11.82
CA VAL A 351 17.00 -10.16 11.99
C VAL A 351 15.83 -9.91 11.03
N ALA A 352 15.93 -10.35 9.77
CA ALA A 352 14.84 -10.25 8.79
C ALA A 352 13.61 -11.03 9.25
N ALA A 353 13.78 -12.25 9.74
CA ALA A 353 12.70 -13.08 10.28
C ALA A 353 12.06 -12.41 11.52
N ARG A 354 12.87 -11.94 12.49
CA ARG A 354 12.39 -11.21 13.68
C ARG A 354 11.57 -9.98 13.32
N LEU A 355 11.98 -9.25 12.29
CA LEU A 355 11.28 -8.05 11.83
C LEU A 355 10.11 -8.36 10.89
N GLY A 356 10.02 -9.56 10.31
CA GLY A 356 9.00 -9.93 9.32
C GLY A 356 9.22 -9.17 8.00
N HIS A 357 10.43 -9.23 7.46
CA HIS A 357 10.73 -8.79 6.11
C HIS A 357 10.44 -9.93 5.14
N ALA A 358 9.57 -9.69 4.15
CA ALA A 358 9.23 -10.69 3.12
C ALA A 358 10.43 -11.11 2.26
N ASN A 359 11.48 -10.27 2.22
CA ASN A 359 12.73 -10.54 1.50
C ASN A 359 13.92 -10.14 2.39
N ALA A 360 14.83 -11.08 2.65
CA ALA A 360 16.06 -10.83 3.40
C ALA A 360 16.94 -9.74 2.74
N ASN A 361 16.84 -9.58 1.41
CA ASN A 361 17.52 -8.50 0.69
C ASN A 361 17.15 -7.09 1.20
N ILE A 362 15.97 -6.92 1.79
CA ILE A 362 15.57 -5.65 2.42
C ILE A 362 16.50 -5.38 3.62
N THR A 363 16.82 -6.41 4.39
CA THR A 363 17.74 -6.31 5.52
C THR A 363 19.18 -6.20 5.00
N GLN A 364 19.60 -6.97 4.02
CA GLN A 364 20.93 -6.90 3.42
C GLN A 364 21.22 -5.54 2.75
N ASN A 365 20.27 -4.99 1.97
CA ASN A 365 20.40 -3.65 1.38
C ASN A 365 20.35 -2.50 2.40
N LEU A 366 19.89 -2.77 3.63
CA LEU A 366 20.04 -1.83 4.74
C LEU A 366 21.51 -1.66 5.14
N TYR A 367 22.31 -2.69 4.91
CA TYR A 367 23.72 -2.83 5.34
C TYR A 367 24.71 -2.92 4.19
N ALA A 368 24.28 -2.72 2.94
CA ALA A 368 25.16 -2.62 1.77
C ALA A 368 26.11 -1.40 1.82
N HIS A 369 26.00 -0.58 2.87
CA HIS A 369 26.99 0.42 3.24
C HIS A 369 27.71 -0.12 4.49
N ASP A 370 28.83 -0.82 4.25
CA ASP A 370 29.73 -1.27 5.30
C ASP A 370 30.07 -0.08 6.20
N THR A 371 29.77 -0.19 7.49
CA THR A 371 30.34 0.74 8.46
C THR A 371 31.82 0.42 8.61
N GLU A 372 32.65 1.43 8.92
CA GLU A 372 34.08 1.24 9.11
C GLU A 372 34.38 0.14 10.13
N ASP A 373 33.56 0.06 11.19
CA ASP A 373 33.61 -0.99 12.21
C ASP A 373 33.38 -2.40 11.65
N MET A 374 32.41 -2.56 10.70
CA MET A 374 32.14 -3.85 10.06
C MET A 374 33.29 -4.29 9.15
N MET A 375 33.93 -3.34 8.44
CA MET A 375 35.13 -3.65 7.63
C MET A 375 36.31 -4.09 8.49
N GLN A 376 36.52 -3.43 9.64
CA GLN A 376 37.59 -3.78 10.59
C GLN A 376 37.31 -5.16 11.22
N GLU A 377 36.05 -5.44 11.63
CA GLU A 377 35.69 -6.72 12.21
C GLU A 377 35.82 -7.88 11.20
N THR A 378 35.45 -7.65 9.94
CA THR A 378 35.65 -8.64 8.87
C THR A 378 37.11 -8.96 8.66
N ALA A 379 37.96 -7.94 8.68
CA ALA A 379 39.41 -8.12 8.58
C ALA A 379 39.99 -8.88 9.80
N ARG A 380 39.50 -8.58 11.01
CA ARG A 380 39.89 -9.28 12.26
C ARG A 380 39.51 -10.76 12.18
N ILE A 381 38.25 -11.09 11.81
CA ILE A 381 37.80 -12.48 11.67
C ILE A 381 38.65 -13.24 10.66
N PHE A 382 38.95 -12.63 9.50
CA PHE A 382 39.79 -13.27 8.50
C PHE A 382 41.22 -13.50 9.03
N GLY A 383 41.79 -12.55 9.76
CA GLY A 383 43.10 -12.68 10.42
C GLY A 383 43.17 -13.85 11.41
N GLU A 384 42.10 -14.08 12.16
CA GLU A 384 41.97 -15.24 13.08
C GLU A 384 41.87 -16.59 12.38
N ILE A 385 41.28 -16.63 11.16
CA ILE A 385 41.20 -17.84 10.35
C ILE A 385 42.52 -18.19 9.71
N VAL A 386 43.26 -17.21 9.23
CA VAL A 386 44.53 -17.42 8.49
C VAL A 386 45.72 -17.50 9.44
N GLY A 387 45.62 -16.92 10.64
CA GLY A 387 46.66 -16.95 11.68
C GLY A 387 46.71 -18.24 12.52
N LYS A 388 45.81 -19.22 12.22
CA LYS A 388 45.81 -20.59 12.74
C LYS A 388 46.44 -21.53 11.71
#